data_5c410d0895fde543f28cb9891d6b8ed6
#
_entry.id   5c410d0895fde543f28cb9891d6b8ed6
#
_cell.length_a   1.000
_cell.length_b   1.000
_cell.length_c   1.000
_cell.angle_alpha   90.00
_cell.angle_beta   90.00
_cell.angle_gamma   90.00
#
_symmetry.space_group_name_H-M   'P 1'
#
loop_
_entity.id
_entity.type
_entity.pdbx_description
1 polymer ?
#
loop_
_entity_poly.entity_id
_entity_poly.type
_entity_poly.pdbx_seq_one_letter_code
_entity_poly.pdbx_strand_id
1 'polypeptide(L)'
;MTSSWDQIATIYMQQSDISVITGPPGTGKSQVAAATMANMRLKNKSVLFASKNHKAIDAVMGRLKVEDGSPYVVRANSKDDPNLKITFRTVIRLLLEGSYDQKAKQQCHVLLEKADSLLHLRGKQASIAQEIENLNYLMSEHEETAAFHSLHLPDGLCKVLNKNPGKFQNEWVVKVERILKIFQNGSRLRKYYARAQLLLLRLRKNMMIKMPGLPALLCTSTHGGVSALEKDLLTLQRIGLYASALKNAQIIADKLRLFPSAEILSSEISDLSGKIKELIQKALPLDLIARGSGLPSGEERERIANLRSALRLISAGMMDRNVEQSIIDQAQQDISLLLSHFPCWAVTNLSVGSRLPLVAGMFDLTIIDEASQCDMASAIPVLYRARRAGVIGDPCQLRHISNIGIGQDALIRQRIGFSEYTLNRFSYMNTSLYDLFAEALGVKPVFLSETYRSHADIAQYSNESFYNNMLRVAVDPMQLTVPLGMKPGLHWSPMESEIQSGGPNGCHCPEEGDVV
;
A
#
# COMPACT_ATOMS: atom_id res chain seq x y z
N MET A 1 -10.09 -11.68 -6.31
CA MET A 1 -8.68 -11.62 -5.84
C MET A 1 -8.40 -10.18 -5.48
N THR A 2 -7.87 -9.91 -4.31
CA THR A 2 -7.38 -8.56 -3.98
C THR A 2 -6.04 -8.36 -4.67
N SER A 3 -5.82 -7.23 -5.33
CA SER A 3 -4.53 -6.91 -5.94
C SER A 3 -3.43 -6.84 -4.87
N SER A 4 -2.18 -6.99 -5.27
CA SER A 4 -1.04 -6.81 -4.35
C SER A 4 -1.02 -5.40 -3.73
N TRP A 5 -1.47 -4.39 -4.47
CA TRP A 5 -1.58 -3.01 -4.02
C TRP A 5 -2.65 -2.81 -2.95
N ASP A 6 -3.80 -3.48 -3.07
CA ASP A 6 -4.85 -3.48 -2.03
C ASP A 6 -4.33 -4.04 -0.70
N GLN A 7 -3.51 -5.09 -0.77
CA GLN A 7 -2.88 -5.69 0.40
C GLN A 7 -1.86 -4.75 1.04
N ILE A 8 -0.99 -4.11 0.24
CA ILE A 8 -0.01 -3.13 0.71
C ILE A 8 -0.72 -1.95 1.36
N ALA A 9 -1.74 -1.39 0.71
CA ALA A 9 -2.53 -0.28 1.24
C ALA A 9 -3.21 -0.63 2.56
N THR A 10 -3.77 -1.84 2.65
CA THR A 10 -4.41 -2.35 3.87
C THR A 10 -3.41 -2.49 5.03
N ILE A 11 -2.20 -3.02 4.77
CA ILE A 11 -1.14 -3.14 5.77
C ILE A 11 -0.66 -1.77 6.21
N TYR A 12 -0.44 -0.85 5.27
CA TYR A 12 0.00 0.51 5.53
C TYR A 12 -0.98 1.25 6.44
N MET A 13 -2.28 1.18 6.18
CA MET A 13 -3.30 1.77 7.05
C MET A 13 -3.30 1.19 8.47
N GLN A 14 -2.96 -0.07 8.63
CA GLN A 14 -2.96 -0.72 9.95
C GLN A 14 -1.72 -0.40 10.79
N GLN A 15 -0.61 -0.05 10.16
CA GLN A 15 0.68 0.12 10.85
C GLN A 15 1.07 1.57 11.06
N SER A 16 0.62 2.48 10.20
CA SER A 16 1.01 3.89 10.24
C SER A 16 0.04 4.71 11.09
N ASP A 17 0.56 5.74 11.77
CA ASP A 17 -0.26 6.71 12.50
C ASP A 17 -1.08 7.56 11.55
N ILE A 18 -0.46 7.95 10.43
CA ILE A 18 -1.11 8.65 9.32
C ILE A 18 -0.84 7.88 8.04
N SER A 19 -1.88 7.61 7.27
CA SER A 19 -1.78 6.93 5.97
C SER A 19 -2.60 7.65 4.92
N VAL A 20 -2.04 7.73 3.70
CA VAL A 20 -2.69 8.35 2.55
C VAL A 20 -2.73 7.36 1.41
N ILE A 21 -3.91 7.15 0.83
CA ILE A 21 -4.10 6.25 -0.29
C ILE A 21 -4.71 7.03 -1.45
N THR A 22 -4.02 6.98 -2.59
CA THR A 22 -4.53 7.51 -3.86
C THR A 22 -5.23 6.39 -4.60
N GLY A 23 -6.52 6.54 -4.81
CA GLY A 23 -7.33 5.54 -5.51
C GLY A 23 -8.12 6.16 -6.64
N PRO A 24 -7.66 6.08 -7.88
CA PRO A 24 -8.43 6.42 -9.05
C PRO A 24 -9.77 5.68 -9.14
N PRO A 25 -10.69 6.09 -10.04
CA PRO A 25 -11.97 5.41 -10.20
C PRO A 25 -11.81 3.92 -10.53
N GLY A 26 -12.55 3.07 -9.83
CA GLY A 26 -12.54 1.63 -10.09
C GLY A 26 -11.35 0.85 -9.53
N THR A 27 -10.43 1.48 -8.79
CA THR A 27 -9.22 0.83 -8.26
C THR A 27 -9.40 0.11 -6.92
N GLY A 28 -10.63 -0.04 -6.42
CA GLY A 28 -10.86 -0.83 -5.22
C GLY A 28 -10.76 -0.07 -3.89
N LYS A 29 -10.86 1.28 -3.85
CA LYS A 29 -10.89 2.08 -2.60
C LYS A 29 -11.74 1.47 -1.50
N SER A 30 -13.01 1.16 -1.81
CA SER A 30 -13.93 0.55 -0.85
C SER A 30 -13.52 -0.86 -0.43
N GLN A 31 -12.74 -1.57 -1.26
CA GLN A 31 -12.19 -2.89 -0.93
C GLN A 31 -11.09 -2.76 0.12
N VAL A 32 -10.19 -1.78 -0.05
CA VAL A 32 -9.12 -1.48 0.93
C VAL A 32 -9.73 -1.08 2.28
N ALA A 33 -10.74 -0.21 2.28
CA ALA A 33 -11.44 0.17 3.50
C ALA A 33 -12.10 -1.03 4.20
N ALA A 34 -12.84 -1.86 3.46
CA ALA A 34 -13.49 -3.05 3.99
C ALA A 34 -12.48 -4.07 4.53
N ALA A 35 -11.39 -4.33 3.79
CA ALA A 35 -10.33 -5.23 4.23
C ALA A 35 -9.61 -4.72 5.49
N THR A 36 -9.36 -3.41 5.58
CA THR A 36 -8.78 -2.78 6.77
C THR A 36 -9.70 -2.95 7.98
N MET A 37 -10.99 -2.65 7.82
CA MET A 37 -11.99 -2.82 8.90
C MET A 37 -12.08 -4.29 9.37
N ALA A 38 -12.09 -5.23 8.43
CA ALA A 38 -12.14 -6.66 8.76
C ALA A 38 -10.90 -7.10 9.55
N ASN A 39 -9.71 -6.72 9.09
CA ASN A 39 -8.46 -7.06 9.75
C ASN A 39 -8.33 -6.41 11.14
N MET A 40 -8.75 -5.15 11.28
CA MET A 40 -8.74 -4.47 12.58
C MET A 40 -9.69 -5.16 13.57
N ARG A 41 -10.88 -5.56 13.11
CA ARG A 41 -11.82 -6.33 13.93
C ARG A 41 -11.21 -7.64 14.42
N LEU A 42 -10.55 -8.41 13.55
CA LEU A 42 -9.87 -9.66 13.92
C LEU A 42 -8.76 -9.45 14.95
N LYS A 43 -8.13 -8.28 14.93
CA LYS A 43 -7.11 -7.86 15.91
C LYS A 43 -7.69 -7.20 17.18
N ASN A 44 -9.00 -7.25 17.39
CA ASN A 44 -9.70 -6.56 18.49
C ASN A 44 -9.45 -5.05 18.53
N LYS A 45 -9.31 -4.42 17.36
CA LYS A 45 -9.10 -2.98 17.20
C LYS A 45 -10.33 -2.32 16.62
N SER A 46 -10.63 -1.12 17.10
CA SER A 46 -11.82 -0.36 16.69
C SER A 46 -11.53 0.56 15.52
N VAL A 47 -12.50 0.65 14.58
CA VAL A 47 -12.40 1.47 13.37
C VAL A 47 -13.64 2.31 13.18
N LEU A 48 -13.44 3.59 12.91
CA LEU A 48 -14.47 4.50 12.42
C LEU A 48 -14.28 4.74 10.93
N PHE A 49 -15.20 4.25 10.11
CA PHE A 49 -15.26 4.60 8.70
C PHE A 49 -16.12 5.85 8.52
N ALA A 50 -15.60 6.85 7.87
CA ALA A 50 -16.31 8.10 7.62
C ALA A 50 -16.23 8.47 6.12
N SER A 51 -17.29 9.08 5.62
CA SER A 51 -17.32 9.64 4.27
C SER A 51 -18.29 10.81 4.22
N LYS A 52 -18.09 11.72 3.29
CA LYS A 52 -19.06 12.78 2.99
C LYS A 52 -20.34 12.19 2.38
N ASN A 53 -20.23 11.07 1.65
CA ASN A 53 -21.30 10.51 0.84
C ASN A 53 -21.85 9.20 1.46
N HIS A 54 -23.19 9.11 1.58
CA HIS A 54 -23.89 7.91 2.02
C HIS A 54 -23.59 6.70 1.12
N LYS A 55 -23.48 6.89 -0.20
CA LYS A 55 -23.20 5.81 -1.16
C LYS A 55 -21.85 5.15 -0.92
N ALA A 56 -20.83 5.90 -0.50
CA ALA A 56 -19.53 5.34 -0.16
C ALA A 56 -19.62 4.43 1.09
N ILE A 57 -20.41 4.84 2.09
CA ILE A 57 -20.69 4.03 3.28
C ILE A 57 -21.40 2.73 2.89
N ASP A 58 -22.44 2.83 2.06
CA ASP A 58 -23.21 1.66 1.59
C ASP A 58 -22.35 0.69 0.79
N ALA A 59 -21.43 1.20 -0.02
CA ALA A 59 -20.49 0.38 -0.78
C ALA A 59 -19.55 -0.45 0.11
N VAL A 60 -19.02 0.14 1.19
CA VAL A 60 -18.17 -0.56 2.15
C VAL A 60 -18.99 -1.55 2.98
N MET A 61 -20.15 -1.14 3.47
CA MET A 61 -21.05 -2.01 4.23
C MET A 61 -21.53 -3.21 3.39
N GLY A 62 -21.80 -2.98 2.09
CA GLY A 62 -22.20 -4.04 1.15
C GLY A 62 -21.12 -5.13 0.99
N ARG A 63 -19.84 -4.77 1.12
CA ARG A 63 -18.72 -5.72 1.06
C ARG A 63 -18.51 -6.50 2.36
N LEU A 64 -19.00 -5.98 3.48
CA LEU A 64 -18.88 -6.56 4.82
C LEU A 64 -20.19 -7.22 5.29
N LYS A 65 -21.09 -7.56 4.39
CA LYS A 65 -22.30 -8.31 4.72
C LYS A 65 -21.97 -9.74 5.10
N VAL A 66 -22.64 -10.24 6.13
CA VAL A 66 -22.61 -11.63 6.55
C VAL A 66 -23.96 -12.27 6.19
N GLU A 67 -23.94 -13.54 5.81
CA GLU A 67 -25.11 -14.28 5.29
C GLU A 67 -26.27 -14.34 6.27
N ASP A 68 -26.00 -14.36 7.59
CA ASP A 68 -27.01 -14.40 8.64
C ASP A 68 -27.67 -13.03 8.96
N GLY A 69 -27.25 -11.97 8.26
CA GLY A 69 -27.75 -10.62 8.46
C GLY A 69 -27.25 -9.91 9.72
N SER A 70 -26.30 -10.49 10.46
CA SER A 70 -25.67 -9.86 11.62
C SER A 70 -24.89 -8.62 11.22
N PRO A 71 -24.97 -7.53 11.98
CA PRO A 71 -24.29 -6.28 11.62
C PRO A 71 -22.79 -6.38 11.86
N TYR A 72 -22.03 -6.48 10.78
CA TYR A 72 -20.58 -6.38 10.86
C TYR A 72 -20.10 -4.97 11.19
N VAL A 73 -20.80 -3.98 10.67
CA VAL A 73 -20.54 -2.54 10.87
C VAL A 73 -21.77 -1.88 11.45
N VAL A 74 -21.57 -1.13 12.53
CA VAL A 74 -22.62 -0.30 13.11
C VAL A 74 -22.68 1.02 12.34
N ARG A 75 -23.81 1.30 11.68
CA ARG A 75 -24.02 2.57 11.01
C ARG A 75 -24.62 3.59 11.98
N ALA A 76 -23.85 4.62 12.30
CA ALA A 76 -24.33 5.74 13.10
C ALA A 76 -25.07 6.74 12.20
N ASN A 77 -26.37 6.54 11.99
CA ASN A 77 -27.16 7.39 11.10
C ASN A 77 -28.39 8.04 11.76
N SER A 78 -29.12 8.84 10.96
CA SER A 78 -30.31 9.59 11.33
C SER A 78 -31.46 8.69 11.79
N LYS A 79 -32.38 9.24 12.60
CA LYS A 79 -33.58 8.55 13.11
C LYS A 79 -34.52 8.05 12.01
N ASP A 80 -34.42 8.61 10.81
CA ASP A 80 -35.43 8.50 9.77
C ASP A 80 -35.08 7.53 8.64
N ASP A 81 -33.99 6.75 8.76
CA ASP A 81 -33.63 5.75 7.74
C ASP A 81 -34.23 4.38 8.11
N PRO A 82 -35.26 3.91 7.40
CA PRO A 82 -35.95 2.65 7.69
C PRO A 82 -35.07 1.41 7.52
N ASN A 83 -33.94 1.54 6.80
CA ASN A 83 -32.99 0.46 6.58
C ASN A 83 -31.97 0.31 7.71
N LEU A 84 -32.01 1.17 8.73
CA LEU A 84 -31.00 1.22 9.78
C LEU A 84 -31.52 0.68 11.11
N LYS A 85 -31.24 -0.59 11.28
CA LYS A 85 -31.64 -1.30 12.51
C LYS A 85 -30.77 -1.02 13.73
N ILE A 86 -29.54 -0.41 13.58
CA ILE A 86 -28.58 -0.36 14.70
C ILE A 86 -27.98 1.03 14.86
N THR A 87 -28.45 1.77 15.88
CA THR A 87 -27.86 3.01 16.37
C THR A 87 -26.95 2.72 17.57
N PHE A 88 -26.14 3.70 18.00
CA PHE A 88 -25.34 3.59 19.23
C PHE A 88 -26.18 3.17 20.45
N ARG A 89 -27.40 3.72 20.59
CA ARG A 89 -28.35 3.33 21.66
C ARG A 89 -28.83 1.89 21.52
N THR A 90 -29.04 1.42 20.28
CA THR A 90 -29.48 0.03 20.02
C THR A 90 -28.39 -0.94 20.38
N VAL A 91 -27.12 -0.62 20.08
CA VAL A 91 -25.95 -1.45 20.45
C VAL A 91 -25.85 -1.59 21.97
N ILE A 92 -25.96 -0.50 22.72
CA ILE A 92 -25.97 -0.55 24.18
C ILE A 92 -27.11 -1.44 24.67
N ARG A 93 -28.32 -1.31 24.09
CA ARG A 93 -29.46 -2.14 24.46
C ARG A 93 -29.21 -3.62 24.19
N LEU A 94 -28.68 -3.96 23.01
CA LEU A 94 -28.36 -5.36 22.66
C LEU A 94 -27.36 -5.97 23.64
N LEU A 95 -26.34 -5.23 24.05
CA LEU A 95 -25.38 -5.71 25.05
C LEU A 95 -26.00 -5.92 26.43
N LEU A 96 -26.95 -5.04 26.84
CA LEU A 96 -27.61 -5.13 28.15
C LEU A 96 -28.70 -6.19 28.21
N GLU A 97 -29.43 -6.41 27.11
CA GLU A 97 -30.60 -7.30 27.06
C GLU A 97 -30.25 -8.69 26.49
N GLY A 98 -29.11 -8.83 25.80
CA GLY A 98 -28.69 -10.09 25.17
C GLY A 98 -28.18 -11.14 26.15
N SER A 99 -28.18 -12.40 25.70
CA SER A 99 -27.58 -13.54 26.44
C SER A 99 -26.14 -13.78 25.91
N TYR A 100 -25.20 -13.99 26.81
CA TYR A 100 -23.81 -14.25 26.44
C TYR A 100 -23.61 -15.69 25.94
N ASP A 101 -23.04 -15.87 24.74
CA ASP A 101 -22.71 -17.16 24.15
C ASP A 101 -21.20 -17.48 24.32
N GLN A 102 -20.87 -18.15 25.42
CA GLN A 102 -19.51 -18.57 25.73
C GLN A 102 -18.98 -19.62 24.73
N LYS A 103 -19.86 -20.49 24.18
CA LYS A 103 -19.44 -21.55 23.25
C LYS A 103 -19.00 -20.94 21.91
N ALA A 104 -19.78 -20.01 21.37
CA ALA A 104 -19.43 -19.31 20.15
C ALA A 104 -18.07 -18.57 20.30
N LYS A 105 -17.86 -17.90 21.44
CA LYS A 105 -16.58 -17.23 21.74
C LYS A 105 -15.39 -18.18 21.75
N GLN A 106 -15.51 -19.32 22.43
CA GLN A 106 -14.44 -20.31 22.49
C GLN A 106 -14.16 -20.93 21.12
N GLN A 107 -15.19 -21.29 20.36
CA GLN A 107 -15.03 -21.85 19.03
C GLN A 107 -14.39 -20.85 18.07
N CYS A 108 -14.81 -19.58 18.11
CA CYS A 108 -14.20 -18.51 17.33
C CYS A 108 -12.72 -18.35 17.65
N HIS A 109 -12.36 -18.32 18.94
CA HIS A 109 -10.97 -18.19 19.38
C HIS A 109 -10.08 -19.32 18.84
N VAL A 110 -10.51 -20.57 18.96
CA VAL A 110 -9.77 -21.73 18.43
C VAL A 110 -9.56 -21.64 16.92
N LEU A 111 -10.56 -21.19 16.17
CA LEU A 111 -10.44 -21.04 14.71
C LEU A 111 -9.48 -19.91 14.34
N LEU A 112 -9.53 -18.78 15.06
CA LEU A 112 -8.62 -17.66 14.83
C LEU A 112 -7.18 -17.98 15.19
N GLU A 113 -6.92 -18.69 16.28
CA GLU A 113 -5.57 -19.18 16.64
C GLU A 113 -4.99 -20.10 15.57
N LYS A 114 -5.80 -21.03 15.04
CA LYS A 114 -5.38 -21.87 13.92
C LYS A 114 -5.09 -21.04 12.66
N ALA A 115 -5.94 -20.07 12.34
CA ALA A 115 -5.72 -19.19 11.21
C ALA A 115 -4.44 -18.37 11.35
N ASP A 116 -4.15 -17.85 12.55
CA ASP A 116 -2.93 -17.09 12.84
C ASP A 116 -1.66 -17.94 12.70
N SER A 117 -1.69 -19.18 13.18
CA SER A 117 -0.61 -20.15 12.99
C SER A 117 -0.31 -20.40 11.51
N LEU A 118 -1.35 -20.56 10.69
CA LEU A 118 -1.19 -20.74 9.25
C LEU A 118 -0.75 -19.44 8.55
N LEU A 119 -1.19 -18.29 9.00
CA LEU A 119 -0.72 -16.97 8.51
C LEU A 119 0.78 -16.82 8.75
N HIS A 120 1.27 -17.20 9.92
CA HIS A 120 2.69 -17.16 10.23
C HIS A 120 3.50 -18.10 9.32
N LEU A 121 3.00 -19.32 9.08
CA LEU A 121 3.62 -20.27 8.17
C LEU A 121 3.63 -19.73 6.73
N ARG A 122 2.51 -19.20 6.24
CA ARG A 122 2.42 -18.57 4.94
C ARG A 122 3.40 -17.39 4.78
N GLY A 123 3.55 -16.59 5.85
CA GLY A 123 4.51 -15.48 5.89
C GLY A 123 5.95 -15.96 5.71
N LYS A 124 6.34 -17.08 6.34
CA LYS A 124 7.67 -17.69 6.13
C LYS A 124 7.87 -18.14 4.70
N GLN A 125 6.88 -18.82 4.10
CA GLN A 125 6.97 -19.25 2.70
C GLN A 125 7.05 -18.07 1.73
N ALA A 126 6.28 -17.00 1.98
CA ALA A 126 6.35 -15.78 1.17
C ALA A 126 7.71 -15.08 1.28
N SER A 127 8.34 -15.07 2.45
CA SER A 127 9.70 -14.53 2.62
C SER A 127 10.74 -15.32 1.83
N ILE A 128 10.62 -16.66 1.80
CA ILE A 128 11.49 -17.52 1.00
C ILE A 128 11.28 -17.24 -0.49
N ALA A 129 10.04 -17.11 -0.95
CA ALA A 129 9.73 -16.78 -2.33
C ALA A 129 10.34 -15.42 -2.75
N GLN A 130 10.26 -14.42 -1.88
CA GLN A 130 10.87 -13.11 -2.11
C GLN A 130 12.41 -13.18 -2.17
N GLU A 131 13.02 -14.01 -1.33
CA GLU A 131 14.47 -14.22 -1.35
C GLU A 131 14.91 -14.88 -2.66
N ILE A 132 14.15 -15.87 -3.14
CA ILE A 132 14.39 -16.52 -4.44
C ILE A 132 14.28 -15.51 -5.59
N GLU A 133 13.27 -14.65 -5.58
CA GLU A 133 13.08 -13.61 -6.59
C GLU A 133 14.25 -12.63 -6.62
N ASN A 134 14.70 -12.17 -5.46
CA ASN A 134 15.87 -11.30 -5.31
C ASN A 134 17.16 -11.99 -5.81
N LEU A 135 17.36 -13.27 -5.51
CA LEU A 135 18.50 -14.02 -5.98
C LEU A 135 18.47 -14.23 -7.50
N ASN A 136 17.30 -14.50 -8.09
CA ASN A 136 17.13 -14.60 -9.53
C ASN A 136 17.43 -13.27 -10.23
N TYR A 137 16.99 -12.15 -9.68
CA TYR A 137 17.31 -10.81 -10.19
C TYR A 137 18.82 -10.57 -10.19
N LEU A 138 19.49 -10.83 -9.07
CA LEU A 138 20.95 -10.68 -8.96
C LEU A 138 21.70 -11.62 -9.90
N MET A 139 21.20 -12.83 -10.10
CA MET A 139 21.79 -13.78 -11.06
C MET A 139 21.70 -13.25 -12.49
N SER A 140 20.52 -12.74 -12.87
CA SER A 140 20.31 -12.12 -14.20
C SER A 140 21.24 -10.92 -14.43
N GLU A 141 21.41 -10.04 -13.44
CA GLU A 141 22.34 -8.90 -13.52
C GLU A 141 23.78 -9.35 -13.73
N HIS A 142 24.22 -10.41 -13.04
CA HIS A 142 25.56 -10.94 -13.21
C HIS A 142 25.73 -11.66 -14.56
N GLU A 143 24.72 -12.36 -15.05
CA GLU A 143 24.73 -12.99 -16.37
C GLU A 143 24.77 -11.94 -17.50
N GLU A 144 24.02 -10.86 -17.40
CA GLU A 144 24.06 -9.73 -18.33
C GLU A 144 25.44 -9.06 -18.32
N THR A 145 26.02 -8.84 -17.15
CA THR A 145 27.36 -8.28 -16.98
C THR A 145 28.41 -9.21 -17.64
N ALA A 146 28.30 -10.51 -17.42
CA ALA A 146 29.18 -11.49 -18.08
C ALA A 146 28.99 -11.48 -19.57
N ALA A 147 27.76 -11.48 -20.09
CA ALA A 147 27.49 -11.43 -21.52
C ALA A 147 28.09 -10.17 -22.15
N PHE A 148 27.91 -8.99 -21.55
CA PHE A 148 28.51 -7.74 -22.05
C PHE A 148 30.02 -7.80 -22.16
N HIS A 149 30.70 -8.32 -21.14
CA HIS A 149 32.16 -8.39 -21.15
C HIS A 149 32.68 -9.48 -22.06
N SER A 150 31.92 -10.56 -22.29
CA SER A 150 32.30 -11.65 -23.20
C SER A 150 32.44 -11.21 -24.65
N LEU A 151 31.67 -10.20 -25.10
CA LEU A 151 31.69 -9.69 -26.48
C LEU A 151 33.08 -9.22 -26.97
N HIS A 152 33.96 -8.89 -26.03
CA HIS A 152 35.29 -8.36 -26.29
C HIS A 152 36.42 -9.31 -25.90
N LEU A 153 36.10 -10.57 -25.61
CA LEU A 153 37.06 -11.59 -25.18
C LEU A 153 37.06 -12.77 -26.15
N PRO A 154 38.22 -13.45 -26.36
CA PRO A 154 38.27 -14.63 -27.20
C PRO A 154 37.45 -15.81 -26.66
N ASP A 155 36.77 -16.52 -27.55
CA ASP A 155 35.94 -17.69 -27.20
C ASP A 155 36.68 -18.75 -26.38
N GLY A 156 37.96 -18.99 -26.71
CA GLY A 156 38.80 -19.95 -25.96
C GLY A 156 39.00 -19.58 -24.50
N LEU A 157 39.13 -18.27 -24.21
CA LEU A 157 39.25 -17.76 -22.85
C LEU A 157 37.91 -17.83 -22.13
N CYS A 158 36.84 -17.44 -22.81
CA CYS A 158 35.48 -17.52 -22.26
C CYS A 158 35.11 -18.96 -21.87
N LYS A 159 35.42 -19.95 -22.75
CA LYS A 159 35.17 -21.37 -22.43
C LYS A 159 35.92 -21.87 -21.20
N VAL A 160 37.14 -21.40 -20.97
CA VAL A 160 37.92 -21.79 -19.77
C VAL A 160 37.38 -21.14 -18.51
N LEU A 161 36.98 -19.84 -18.56
CA LEU A 161 36.45 -19.11 -17.44
C LEU A 161 35.02 -19.56 -17.07
N ASN A 162 34.21 -19.92 -18.07
CA ASN A 162 32.89 -20.53 -17.84
C ASN A 162 32.96 -21.84 -17.06
N LYS A 163 34.02 -22.67 -17.34
CA LYS A 163 34.23 -23.90 -16.58
C LYS A 163 34.79 -23.68 -15.18
N ASN A 164 35.61 -22.67 -15.00
CA ASN A 164 36.24 -22.35 -13.72
C ASN A 164 36.57 -20.85 -13.61
N PRO A 165 35.64 -20.01 -13.15
CA PRO A 165 35.86 -18.57 -13.00
C PRO A 165 37.00 -18.22 -12.05
N GLY A 166 37.26 -19.07 -11.05
CA GLY A 166 38.33 -18.87 -10.06
C GLY A 166 39.75 -18.99 -10.61
N LYS A 167 39.96 -19.42 -11.89
CA LYS A 167 41.29 -19.44 -12.53
C LYS A 167 41.86 -18.04 -12.73
N PHE A 168 41.02 -17.00 -12.82
CA PHE A 168 41.50 -15.64 -12.93
C PHE A 168 41.67 -15.00 -11.52
N GLN A 169 42.90 -14.55 -11.23
CA GLN A 169 43.23 -13.92 -9.97
C GLN A 169 43.29 -12.40 -10.14
N ASN A 170 42.44 -11.66 -9.44
CA ASN A 170 42.40 -10.18 -9.45
C ASN A 170 43.71 -9.51 -9.00
N GLU A 171 44.61 -10.25 -8.35
CA GLU A 171 45.93 -9.74 -7.97
C GLU A 171 46.73 -9.20 -9.17
N TRP A 172 46.49 -9.70 -10.36
CA TRP A 172 47.16 -9.23 -11.57
C TRP A 172 46.69 -7.83 -11.98
N VAL A 173 45.41 -7.55 -11.86
CA VAL A 173 44.84 -6.22 -12.11
C VAL A 173 45.48 -5.22 -11.17
N VAL A 174 45.52 -5.51 -9.87
CA VAL A 174 46.10 -4.67 -8.84
C VAL A 174 47.62 -4.42 -9.08
N LYS A 175 48.37 -5.45 -9.50
CA LYS A 175 49.79 -5.31 -9.79
C LYS A 175 50.06 -4.43 -11.01
N VAL A 176 49.31 -4.61 -12.11
CA VAL A 176 49.43 -3.79 -13.32
C VAL A 176 49.01 -2.34 -13.03
N GLU A 177 47.93 -2.13 -12.30
CA GLU A 177 47.48 -0.81 -11.91
C GLU A 177 48.53 -0.05 -11.06
N ARG A 178 49.15 -0.74 -10.08
CA ARG A 178 50.22 -0.18 -9.27
C ARG A 178 51.43 0.22 -10.14
N ILE A 179 51.81 -0.60 -11.07
CA ILE A 179 52.91 -0.31 -11.99
C ILE A 179 52.58 0.89 -12.87
N LEU A 180 51.34 0.99 -13.38
CA LEU A 180 50.87 2.12 -14.18
C LEU A 180 50.94 3.44 -13.41
N LYS A 181 50.45 3.47 -12.17
CA LYS A 181 50.52 4.65 -11.28
C LYS A 181 51.94 5.11 -11.06
N ILE A 182 52.91 4.15 -10.94
CA ILE A 182 54.32 4.50 -10.79
C ILE A 182 54.88 5.11 -12.09
N PHE A 183 54.43 4.65 -13.26
CA PHE A 183 54.82 5.23 -14.54
C PHE A 183 54.29 6.63 -14.76
N GLN A 184 53.05 6.90 -14.34
CA GLN A 184 52.41 8.20 -14.50
C GLN A 184 53.01 9.25 -13.52
N ASN A 185 53.21 8.90 -12.26
CA ASN A 185 53.48 9.85 -11.19
C ASN A 185 54.81 9.66 -10.46
N GLY A 186 55.65 8.67 -10.86
CA GLY A 186 56.87 8.31 -10.16
C GLY A 186 58.10 9.08 -10.61
N SER A 187 59.09 9.23 -9.72
CA SER A 187 60.44 9.72 -10.02
C SER A 187 61.15 8.80 -11.02
N ARG A 188 62.23 9.31 -11.65
CA ARG A 188 63.03 8.53 -12.63
C ARG A 188 63.49 7.17 -12.08
N LEU A 189 63.92 7.10 -10.83
CA LEU A 189 64.34 5.84 -10.16
C LEU A 189 63.15 4.87 -9.96
N ARG A 190 61.98 5.37 -9.57
CA ARG A 190 60.78 4.57 -9.40
C ARG A 190 60.29 4.00 -10.75
N LYS A 191 60.42 4.76 -11.83
CA LYS A 191 60.13 4.31 -13.18
C LYS A 191 61.06 3.16 -13.65
N TYR A 192 62.33 3.20 -13.24
CA TYR A 192 63.26 2.08 -13.49
C TYR A 192 62.84 0.81 -12.73
N TYR A 193 62.47 0.94 -11.46
CA TYR A 193 61.97 -0.17 -10.66
C TYR A 193 60.69 -0.75 -11.23
N ALA A 194 59.75 0.09 -11.66
CA ALA A 194 58.52 -0.33 -12.33
C ALA A 194 58.82 -1.09 -13.64
N ARG A 195 59.82 -0.70 -14.44
CA ARG A 195 60.29 -1.43 -15.62
C ARG A 195 60.83 -2.82 -15.27
N ALA A 196 61.60 -2.95 -14.19
CA ALA A 196 62.06 -4.24 -13.69
C ALA A 196 60.92 -5.14 -13.22
N GLN A 197 59.95 -4.61 -12.52
CA GLN A 197 58.73 -5.35 -12.12
C GLN A 197 57.90 -5.80 -13.34
N LEU A 198 57.81 -4.98 -14.36
CA LEU A 198 57.15 -5.29 -15.61
C LEU A 198 57.84 -6.46 -16.34
N LEU A 199 59.20 -6.47 -16.34
CA LEU A 199 59.99 -7.55 -16.90
C LEU A 199 59.80 -8.86 -16.12
N LEU A 200 59.72 -8.80 -14.79
CA LEU A 200 59.42 -9.95 -13.93
C LEU A 200 57.97 -10.45 -14.14
N LEU A 201 57.00 -9.58 -14.36
CA LEU A 201 55.65 -9.93 -14.71
C LEU A 201 55.59 -10.61 -16.10
N ARG A 202 56.42 -10.15 -17.05
CA ARG A 202 56.58 -10.75 -18.38
C ARG A 202 57.21 -12.14 -18.31
N LEU A 203 58.23 -12.34 -17.47
CA LEU A 203 58.85 -13.65 -17.23
C LEU A 203 57.87 -14.63 -16.55
N ARG A 204 57.01 -14.14 -15.62
CA ARG A 204 55.92 -14.88 -15.03
C ARG A 204 54.73 -15.09 -15.99
N LYS A 205 54.69 -14.41 -17.16
CA LYS A 205 53.71 -14.62 -18.23
C LYS A 205 53.68 -16.10 -18.65
N ASN A 206 54.80 -16.81 -18.59
CA ASN A 206 54.83 -18.24 -18.84
C ASN A 206 54.04 -19.10 -17.85
N MET A 207 53.75 -18.60 -16.65
CA MET A 207 52.83 -19.23 -15.68
C MET A 207 51.35 -18.87 -15.91
N MET A 208 51.04 -17.72 -16.56
CA MET A 208 49.69 -17.35 -17.00
C MET A 208 49.27 -18.06 -18.31
N ILE A 209 50.20 -18.67 -19.05
CA ILE A 209 49.99 -19.30 -20.36
C ILE A 209 49.04 -20.53 -20.34
N LYS A 210 48.58 -20.95 -19.17
CA LYS A 210 47.56 -22.00 -19.09
C LYS A 210 46.14 -21.52 -19.44
N MET A 211 45.94 -20.23 -19.77
CA MET A 211 44.67 -19.72 -20.28
C MET A 211 44.73 -19.46 -21.77
N PRO A 212 44.06 -20.27 -22.60
CA PRO A 212 44.04 -20.10 -24.05
C PRO A 212 43.51 -18.72 -24.45
N GLY A 213 44.22 -18.02 -25.33
CA GLY A 213 43.85 -16.70 -25.85
C GLY A 213 44.34 -15.50 -25.03
N LEU A 214 44.71 -15.63 -23.74
CA LEU A 214 45.19 -14.54 -22.93
C LEU A 214 46.50 -13.91 -23.46
N PRO A 215 47.50 -14.67 -23.92
CA PRO A 215 48.73 -14.10 -24.46
C PRO A 215 48.53 -13.24 -25.72
N ALA A 216 47.53 -13.53 -26.52
CA ALA A 216 47.22 -12.80 -27.75
C ALA A 216 46.51 -11.47 -27.50
N LEU A 217 45.83 -11.34 -26.35
CA LEU A 217 45.09 -10.13 -25.96
C LEU A 217 45.96 -9.04 -25.32
N LEU A 218 47.08 -9.45 -24.69
CA LEU A 218 47.97 -8.51 -24.03
C LEU A 218 48.97 -7.96 -25.02
N CYS A 219 48.93 -6.67 -25.32
CA CYS A 219 49.80 -5.93 -26.22
C CYS A 219 51.24 -5.78 -25.70
N THR A 220 51.80 -6.83 -25.13
CA THR A 220 53.15 -6.80 -24.53
C THR A 220 54.24 -6.87 -25.61
N SER A 221 54.22 -5.93 -26.56
CA SER A 221 55.43 -5.71 -27.36
C SER A 221 56.52 -5.14 -26.49
N THR A 222 57.77 -5.52 -26.75
CA THR A 222 58.97 -5.10 -26.01
C THR A 222 59.23 -3.58 -26.02
N HIS A 223 58.45 -2.84 -26.80
CA HIS A 223 58.58 -1.41 -27.04
C HIS A 223 57.33 -0.59 -26.69
N GLY A 224 56.30 -1.22 -26.08
CA GLY A 224 55.04 -0.56 -25.74
C GLY A 224 55.22 0.48 -24.56
N GLY A 225 54.86 1.71 -24.85
CA GLY A 225 54.83 2.81 -23.85
C GLY A 225 53.64 2.66 -22.86
N VAL A 226 53.38 3.73 -22.10
CA VAL A 226 52.28 3.81 -21.11
C VAL A 226 50.92 3.42 -21.71
N SER A 227 50.66 3.80 -22.97
CA SER A 227 49.43 3.48 -23.69
C SER A 227 49.16 1.97 -23.89
N ALA A 228 50.25 1.19 -24.08
CA ALA A 228 50.09 -0.28 -24.21
C ALA A 228 49.77 -0.92 -22.86
N LEU A 229 50.31 -0.39 -21.76
CA LEU A 229 49.98 -0.84 -20.42
C LEU A 229 48.53 -0.48 -20.00
N GLU A 230 48.05 0.67 -20.42
CA GLU A 230 46.65 1.08 -20.21
C GLU A 230 45.69 0.14 -20.92
N LYS A 231 46.00 -0.24 -22.17
CA LYS A 231 45.22 -1.25 -22.91
C LYS A 231 45.24 -2.62 -22.24
N ASP A 232 46.41 -3.05 -21.77
CA ASP A 232 46.55 -4.33 -21.05
C ASP A 232 45.78 -4.30 -19.73
N LEU A 233 45.81 -3.17 -19.01
CA LEU A 233 45.04 -2.99 -17.79
C LEU A 233 43.53 -3.06 -18.04
N LEU A 234 43.03 -2.34 -19.03
CA LEU A 234 41.61 -2.38 -19.42
C LEU A 234 41.17 -3.80 -19.81
N THR A 235 42.02 -4.54 -20.53
CA THR A 235 41.75 -5.91 -20.90
C THR A 235 41.70 -6.84 -19.70
N LEU A 236 42.65 -6.72 -18.76
CA LEU A 236 42.67 -7.48 -17.51
C LEU A 236 41.48 -7.13 -16.60
N GLN A 237 41.11 -5.86 -16.53
CA GLN A 237 39.92 -5.44 -15.80
C GLN A 237 38.62 -6.04 -16.36
N ARG A 238 38.49 -6.07 -17.71
CA ARG A 238 37.34 -6.74 -18.38
C ARG A 238 37.30 -8.23 -18.08
N ILE A 239 38.43 -8.90 -18.13
CA ILE A 239 38.53 -10.33 -17.79
C ILE A 239 38.16 -10.55 -16.31
N GLY A 240 38.64 -9.66 -15.43
CA GLY A 240 38.32 -9.70 -14.00
C GLY A 240 36.84 -9.53 -13.73
N LEU A 241 36.17 -8.55 -14.37
CA LEU A 241 34.73 -8.32 -14.26
C LEU A 241 33.95 -9.52 -14.80
N TYR A 242 34.33 -10.06 -15.95
CA TYR A 242 33.71 -11.25 -16.49
C TYR A 242 33.84 -12.47 -15.56
N ALA A 243 35.04 -12.77 -15.09
CA ALA A 243 35.28 -13.88 -14.17
C ALA A 243 34.56 -13.70 -12.81
N SER A 244 34.51 -12.46 -12.32
CA SER A 244 33.78 -12.13 -11.07
C SER A 244 32.29 -12.30 -11.24
N ALA A 245 31.72 -11.83 -12.36
CA ALA A 245 30.29 -11.97 -12.66
C ALA A 245 29.89 -13.45 -12.76
N LEU A 246 30.67 -14.26 -13.48
CA LEU A 246 30.44 -15.71 -13.58
C LEU A 246 30.51 -16.41 -12.20
N LYS A 247 31.50 -16.04 -11.39
CA LYS A 247 31.67 -16.61 -10.05
C LYS A 247 30.48 -16.26 -9.15
N ASN A 248 30.03 -15.02 -9.19
CA ASN A 248 28.89 -14.59 -8.41
C ASN A 248 27.59 -15.26 -8.87
N ALA A 249 27.37 -15.35 -10.19
CA ALA A 249 26.22 -16.08 -10.74
C ALA A 249 26.25 -17.56 -10.31
N GLN A 250 27.40 -18.20 -10.30
CA GLN A 250 27.53 -19.59 -9.85
C GLN A 250 27.24 -19.75 -8.36
N ILE A 251 27.73 -18.85 -7.50
CA ILE A 251 27.44 -18.85 -6.07
C ILE A 251 25.93 -18.67 -5.83
N ILE A 252 25.28 -17.79 -6.59
CA ILE A 252 23.83 -17.57 -6.49
C ILE A 252 23.07 -18.82 -6.98
N ALA A 253 23.48 -19.40 -8.09
CA ALA A 253 22.87 -20.63 -8.59
C ALA A 253 22.97 -21.79 -7.60
N ASP A 254 24.12 -21.94 -6.91
CA ASP A 254 24.29 -22.96 -5.87
C ASP A 254 23.40 -22.67 -4.65
N LYS A 255 23.20 -21.41 -4.27
CA LYS A 255 22.23 -21.04 -3.23
C LYS A 255 20.80 -21.35 -3.66
N LEU A 256 20.42 -21.00 -4.89
CA LEU A 256 19.07 -21.26 -5.41
C LEU A 256 18.72 -22.75 -5.41
N ARG A 257 19.69 -23.64 -5.61
CA ARG A 257 19.48 -25.11 -5.53
C ARG A 257 19.08 -25.62 -4.14
N LEU A 258 19.34 -24.84 -3.09
CA LEU A 258 18.96 -25.18 -1.70
C LEU A 258 17.50 -24.81 -1.40
N PHE A 259 16.87 -23.99 -2.23
CA PHE A 259 15.48 -23.60 -2.07
C PHE A 259 14.53 -24.53 -2.83
N PRO A 260 13.28 -24.67 -2.38
CA PRO A 260 12.24 -25.35 -3.14
C PRO A 260 11.97 -24.61 -4.46
N SER A 261 11.42 -25.30 -5.45
CA SER A 261 11.06 -24.64 -6.71
C SER A 261 9.98 -23.59 -6.48
N ALA A 262 9.99 -22.53 -7.29
CA ALA A 262 9.00 -21.46 -7.24
C ALA A 262 7.56 -21.98 -7.39
N GLU A 263 7.35 -23.02 -8.19
CA GLU A 263 6.05 -23.66 -8.40
C GLU A 263 5.54 -24.35 -7.13
N ILE A 264 6.40 -25.08 -6.41
CA ILE A 264 6.06 -25.73 -5.15
C ILE A 264 5.67 -24.66 -4.11
N LEU A 265 6.51 -23.62 -3.95
CA LEU A 265 6.22 -22.52 -3.01
C LEU A 265 4.92 -21.79 -3.34
N SER A 266 4.68 -21.50 -4.62
CA SER A 266 3.43 -20.87 -5.07
C SER A 266 2.21 -21.73 -4.75
N SER A 267 2.31 -23.04 -4.97
CA SER A 267 1.26 -24.00 -4.63
C SER A 267 1.01 -24.06 -3.13
N GLU A 268 2.06 -24.14 -2.31
CA GLU A 268 1.95 -24.15 -0.85
C GLU A 268 1.35 -22.86 -0.29
N ILE A 269 1.77 -21.71 -0.80
CA ILE A 269 1.22 -20.39 -0.41
C ILE A 269 -0.27 -20.30 -0.79
N SER A 270 -0.65 -20.81 -1.95
CA SER A 270 -2.04 -20.86 -2.41
C SER A 270 -2.90 -21.76 -1.53
N ASP A 271 -2.43 -22.96 -1.21
CA ASP A 271 -3.12 -23.92 -0.35
C ASP A 271 -3.30 -23.37 1.08
N LEU A 272 -2.24 -22.81 1.65
CA LEU A 272 -2.31 -22.14 2.96
C LEU A 272 -3.31 -20.98 2.94
N SER A 273 -3.33 -20.19 1.86
CA SER A 273 -4.28 -19.08 1.71
C SER A 273 -5.73 -19.57 1.63
N GLY A 274 -5.98 -20.68 0.96
CA GLY A 274 -7.28 -21.35 0.91
C GLY A 274 -7.74 -21.81 2.30
N LYS A 275 -6.89 -22.50 3.03
CA LYS A 275 -7.17 -22.98 4.40
C LYS A 275 -7.42 -21.83 5.38
N ILE A 276 -6.62 -20.76 5.31
CA ILE A 276 -6.81 -19.56 6.14
C ILE A 276 -8.17 -18.92 5.83
N LYS A 277 -8.52 -18.77 4.55
CA LYS A 277 -9.81 -18.22 4.12
C LYS A 277 -10.97 -19.04 4.68
N GLU A 278 -10.90 -20.35 4.61
CA GLU A 278 -11.95 -21.25 5.13
C GLU A 278 -12.11 -21.10 6.66
N LEU A 279 -11.00 -21.06 7.41
CA LEU A 279 -11.04 -20.86 8.86
C LEU A 279 -11.65 -19.50 9.23
N ILE A 280 -11.27 -18.43 8.53
CA ILE A 280 -11.82 -17.09 8.77
C ILE A 280 -13.33 -17.05 8.42
N GLN A 281 -13.75 -17.66 7.33
CA GLN A 281 -15.15 -17.75 6.95
C GLN A 281 -15.99 -18.48 8.01
N LYS A 282 -15.45 -19.51 8.65
CA LYS A 282 -16.10 -20.22 9.75
C LYS A 282 -16.05 -19.44 11.08
N ALA A 283 -14.98 -18.69 11.33
CA ALA A 283 -14.83 -17.91 12.57
C ALA A 283 -15.72 -16.66 12.57
N LEU A 284 -15.94 -16.04 11.43
CA LEU A 284 -16.63 -14.75 11.33
C LEU A 284 -18.07 -14.77 11.87
N PRO A 285 -18.96 -15.72 11.50
CA PRO A 285 -20.29 -15.81 12.10
C PRO A 285 -20.24 -16.02 13.62
N LEU A 286 -19.31 -16.86 14.10
CA LEU A 286 -19.13 -17.11 15.53
C LEU A 286 -18.68 -15.86 16.29
N ASP A 287 -17.77 -15.07 15.70
CA ASP A 287 -17.35 -13.78 16.26
C ASP A 287 -18.52 -12.81 16.39
N LEU A 288 -19.37 -12.75 15.37
CA LEU A 288 -20.55 -11.88 15.38
C LEU A 288 -21.56 -12.31 16.45
N ILE A 289 -21.83 -13.60 16.57
CA ILE A 289 -22.71 -14.15 17.62
C ILE A 289 -22.10 -13.86 19.00
N ALA A 290 -20.83 -14.19 19.22
CA ALA A 290 -20.16 -14.01 20.50
C ALA A 290 -20.13 -12.55 20.95
N ARG A 291 -19.95 -11.60 20.04
CA ARG A 291 -19.91 -10.16 20.34
C ARG A 291 -21.30 -9.54 20.46
N GLY A 292 -22.26 -10.03 19.67
CA GLY A 292 -23.63 -9.50 19.62
C GLY A 292 -24.58 -10.07 20.65
N SER A 293 -24.22 -11.19 21.32
CA SER A 293 -25.15 -11.95 22.18
C SER A 293 -25.29 -11.42 23.61
N GLY A 294 -24.57 -10.36 24.00
CA GLY A 294 -24.66 -9.76 25.33
C GLY A 294 -23.36 -9.81 26.12
N LEU A 295 -23.39 -9.31 27.34
CA LEU A 295 -22.21 -9.23 28.21
C LEU A 295 -22.11 -10.41 29.16
N PRO A 296 -20.88 -10.94 29.42
CA PRO A 296 -20.68 -12.17 30.18
C PRO A 296 -20.87 -12.00 31.69
N SER A 297 -20.63 -10.81 32.23
CA SER A 297 -20.61 -10.57 33.68
C SER A 297 -21.56 -9.45 34.13
N GLY A 298 -21.94 -9.49 35.40
CA GLY A 298 -22.72 -8.40 36.03
C GLY A 298 -21.97 -7.08 36.01
N GLU A 299 -20.67 -7.08 36.28
CA GLU A 299 -19.81 -5.90 36.30
C GLU A 299 -19.75 -5.20 34.94
N GLU A 300 -19.53 -5.92 33.86
CA GLU A 300 -19.49 -5.34 32.51
C GLU A 300 -20.86 -4.77 32.10
N ARG A 301 -21.94 -5.44 32.46
CA ARG A 301 -23.32 -4.92 32.28
C ARG A 301 -23.56 -3.62 33.07
N GLU A 302 -23.10 -3.56 34.30
CA GLU A 302 -23.21 -2.37 35.14
C GLU A 302 -22.42 -1.21 34.53
N ARG A 303 -21.19 -1.44 34.08
CA ARG A 303 -20.37 -0.44 33.39
C ARG A 303 -21.07 0.12 32.15
N ILE A 304 -21.62 -0.74 31.28
CA ILE A 304 -22.36 -0.29 30.08
C ILE A 304 -23.70 0.44 30.46
N ALA A 305 -24.37 0.06 31.54
CA ALA A 305 -25.53 0.76 32.03
C ALA A 305 -25.15 2.16 32.55
N ASN A 306 -24.04 2.29 33.26
CA ASN A 306 -23.49 3.56 33.74
C ASN A 306 -23.06 4.44 32.56
N LEU A 307 -22.39 3.89 31.53
CA LEU A 307 -22.09 4.59 30.31
C LEU A 307 -23.35 5.15 29.64
N ARG A 308 -24.43 4.37 29.55
CA ARG A 308 -25.71 4.85 29.00
C ARG A 308 -26.24 6.05 29.75
N SER A 309 -26.14 6.04 31.10
CA SER A 309 -26.58 7.13 31.95
C SER A 309 -25.71 8.37 31.82
N ALA A 310 -24.37 8.19 31.82
CA ALA A 310 -23.42 9.28 31.63
C ALA A 310 -23.61 9.98 30.27
N LEU A 311 -23.75 9.22 29.18
CA LEU A 311 -24.00 9.80 27.86
C LEU A 311 -25.33 10.56 27.73
N ARG A 312 -26.35 10.20 28.51
CA ARG A 312 -27.61 10.97 28.61
C ARG A 312 -27.38 12.31 29.31
N LEU A 313 -26.61 12.33 30.39
CA LEU A 313 -26.27 13.54 31.13
C LEU A 313 -25.41 14.49 30.31
N ILE A 314 -24.37 13.99 29.64
CA ILE A 314 -23.53 14.78 28.73
C ILE A 314 -24.37 15.42 27.60
N SER A 315 -25.31 14.65 27.03
CA SER A 315 -26.16 15.14 25.94
C SER A 315 -27.22 16.18 26.41
N ALA A 316 -27.56 16.19 27.69
CA ALA A 316 -28.53 17.11 28.24
C ALA A 316 -27.94 18.45 28.72
N GLY A 317 -26.61 18.60 28.69
CA GLY A 317 -25.91 19.81 29.15
C GLY A 317 -26.06 20.07 30.65
N MET A 318 -26.40 19.05 31.45
CA MET A 318 -26.74 19.17 32.86
C MET A 318 -25.53 19.03 33.80
N MET A 319 -24.31 19.34 33.37
CA MET A 319 -23.12 19.05 34.17
C MET A 319 -22.28 20.26 34.52
N ASP A 320 -21.84 20.30 35.78
CA ASP A 320 -20.81 21.20 36.27
C ASP A 320 -19.43 20.78 35.75
N ARG A 321 -18.58 21.73 35.32
CA ARG A 321 -17.30 21.47 34.61
C ARG A 321 -16.34 20.50 35.32
N ASN A 322 -16.33 20.45 36.65
CA ASN A 322 -15.43 19.60 37.43
C ASN A 322 -15.92 18.13 37.53
N VAL A 323 -17.21 17.89 37.45
CA VAL A 323 -17.81 16.54 37.43
C VAL A 323 -17.77 15.98 36.02
N GLU A 324 -17.78 16.86 35.03
CA GLU A 324 -17.77 16.50 33.59
C GLU A 324 -16.50 15.73 33.19
N GLN A 325 -15.29 16.12 33.67
CA GLN A 325 -14.05 15.46 33.31
C GLN A 325 -13.96 14.04 33.86
N SER A 326 -14.29 13.82 35.11
CA SER A 326 -14.30 12.49 35.75
C SER A 326 -15.24 11.51 35.03
N ILE A 327 -16.42 12.01 34.64
CA ILE A 327 -17.39 11.20 33.89
C ILE A 327 -16.93 10.95 32.46
N ILE A 328 -16.24 11.90 31.82
CA ILE A 328 -15.63 11.72 30.50
C ILE A 328 -14.55 10.64 30.56
N ASP A 329 -13.69 10.68 31.57
CA ASP A 329 -12.62 9.71 31.75
C ASP A 329 -13.16 8.29 31.99
N GLN A 330 -14.19 8.17 32.83
CA GLN A 330 -14.89 6.91 33.04
C GLN A 330 -15.62 6.45 31.77
N ALA A 331 -16.28 7.36 31.07
CA ALA A 331 -16.95 7.05 29.81
C ALA A 331 -15.96 6.58 28.73
N GLN A 332 -14.71 7.07 28.70
CA GLN A 332 -13.67 6.59 27.78
C GLN A 332 -13.34 5.11 28.01
N GLN A 333 -13.20 4.69 29.27
CA GLN A 333 -12.94 3.29 29.61
C GLN A 333 -14.12 2.38 29.25
N ASP A 334 -15.34 2.84 29.51
CA ASP A 334 -16.56 2.08 29.25
C ASP A 334 -16.90 2.04 27.75
N ILE A 335 -16.54 3.07 26.99
CA ILE A 335 -16.61 3.07 25.52
C ILE A 335 -15.65 2.04 24.93
N SER A 336 -14.45 1.89 25.49
CA SER A 336 -13.51 0.84 25.03
C SER A 336 -14.10 -0.56 25.18
N LEU A 337 -14.84 -0.82 26.26
CA LEU A 337 -15.58 -2.07 26.44
C LEU A 337 -16.67 -2.24 25.37
N LEU A 338 -17.47 -1.21 25.10
CA LEU A 338 -18.48 -1.26 24.03
C LEU A 338 -17.86 -1.51 22.66
N LEU A 339 -16.74 -0.84 22.35
CA LEU A 339 -16.04 -1.01 21.08
C LEU A 339 -15.34 -2.37 20.95
N SER A 340 -15.03 -3.05 22.05
CA SER A 340 -14.52 -4.44 21.98
C SER A 340 -15.58 -5.41 21.45
N HIS A 341 -16.85 -5.14 21.69
CA HIS A 341 -17.98 -5.92 21.16
C HIS A 341 -18.38 -5.49 19.73
N PHE A 342 -18.41 -4.20 19.46
CA PHE A 342 -18.78 -3.62 18.16
C PHE A 342 -17.65 -2.70 17.67
N PRO A 343 -16.56 -3.27 17.13
CA PRO A 343 -15.37 -2.48 16.80
C PRO A 343 -15.51 -1.65 15.52
N CYS A 344 -16.39 -2.02 14.59
CA CYS A 344 -16.51 -1.37 13.29
C CYS A 344 -17.73 -0.45 13.22
N TRP A 345 -17.48 0.84 12.96
CA TRP A 345 -18.52 1.87 12.87
C TRP A 345 -18.41 2.63 11.55
N ALA A 346 -19.55 3.08 11.03
CA ALA A 346 -19.60 3.93 9.83
C ALA A 346 -20.53 5.12 10.07
N VAL A 347 -20.12 6.31 9.58
CA VAL A 347 -20.83 7.57 9.79
C VAL A 347 -20.53 8.55 8.65
N THR A 348 -21.45 9.47 8.36
CA THR A 348 -21.10 10.61 7.52
C THR A 348 -20.37 11.68 8.34
N ASN A 349 -19.43 12.38 7.72
CA ASN A 349 -18.61 13.40 8.40
C ASN A 349 -19.46 14.42 9.15
N LEU A 350 -20.54 14.91 8.53
CA LEU A 350 -21.43 15.90 9.13
C LEU A 350 -22.28 15.35 10.28
N SER A 351 -22.55 14.04 10.28
CA SER A 351 -23.40 13.43 11.31
C SER A 351 -22.63 12.96 12.54
N VAL A 352 -21.31 12.88 12.48
CA VAL A 352 -20.50 12.31 13.57
C VAL A 352 -20.72 13.03 14.91
N GLY A 353 -20.84 14.36 14.90
CA GLY A 353 -21.03 15.16 16.10
C GLY A 353 -22.34 14.87 16.83
N SER A 354 -23.41 14.54 16.11
CA SER A 354 -24.73 14.24 16.68
C SER A 354 -24.94 12.74 16.98
N ARG A 355 -24.08 11.85 16.49
CA ARG A 355 -24.27 10.40 16.55
C ARG A 355 -23.32 9.67 17.47
N LEU A 356 -22.11 10.17 17.60
CA LEU A 356 -21.08 9.60 18.45
C LEU A 356 -20.66 10.60 19.53
N PRO A 357 -20.36 10.15 20.75
CA PRO A 357 -19.88 11.02 21.81
C PRO A 357 -18.57 11.69 21.41
N LEU A 358 -18.35 12.91 21.92
CA LEU A 358 -17.10 13.64 21.67
C LEU A 358 -16.02 13.18 22.66
N VAL A 359 -15.44 12.03 22.39
CA VAL A 359 -14.39 11.42 23.20
C VAL A 359 -13.13 11.30 22.38
N ALA A 360 -12.03 11.89 22.85
CA ALA A 360 -10.74 11.87 22.15
C ALA A 360 -10.20 10.46 22.03
N GLY A 361 -9.75 10.08 20.82
CA GLY A 361 -9.08 8.81 20.58
C GLY A 361 -9.90 7.56 20.95
N MET A 362 -11.24 7.63 20.91
CA MET A 362 -12.10 6.49 21.22
C MET A 362 -11.94 5.33 20.26
N PHE A 363 -11.59 5.60 19.00
CA PHE A 363 -11.29 4.58 18.00
C PHE A 363 -9.77 4.41 17.80
N ASP A 364 -9.33 3.20 17.52
CA ASP A 364 -7.92 2.95 17.20
C ASP A 364 -7.52 3.54 15.85
N LEU A 365 -8.46 3.56 14.89
CA LEU A 365 -8.25 4.07 13.53
C LEU A 365 -9.52 4.74 13.02
N THR A 366 -9.38 5.88 12.35
CA THR A 366 -10.42 6.38 11.43
C THR A 366 -9.97 6.22 9.98
N ILE A 367 -10.92 5.85 9.11
CA ILE A 367 -10.73 5.82 7.67
C ILE A 367 -11.71 6.83 7.07
N ILE A 368 -11.19 7.84 6.38
CA ILE A 368 -12.02 8.84 5.70
C ILE A 368 -11.92 8.62 4.20
N ASP A 369 -13.02 8.15 3.60
CA ASP A 369 -13.12 7.92 2.17
C ASP A 369 -13.63 9.17 1.44
N GLU A 370 -13.32 9.27 0.14
CA GLU A 370 -13.56 10.45 -0.70
C GLU A 370 -12.95 11.73 -0.09
N ALA A 371 -11.74 11.62 0.48
CA ALA A 371 -11.08 12.70 1.19
C ALA A 371 -10.74 13.92 0.31
N SER A 372 -10.61 13.75 -1.00
CA SER A 372 -10.48 14.84 -1.98
C SER A 372 -11.76 15.70 -2.07
N GLN A 373 -12.92 15.12 -1.79
CA GLN A 373 -14.20 15.82 -1.73
C GLN A 373 -14.57 16.30 -0.31
N CYS A 374 -13.70 16.10 0.66
CA CYS A 374 -13.94 16.42 2.07
C CYS A 374 -13.22 17.72 2.44
N ASP A 375 -13.94 18.65 3.02
CA ASP A 375 -13.37 19.83 3.65
C ASP A 375 -12.78 19.47 5.03
N MET A 376 -11.79 20.25 5.48
CA MET A 376 -11.11 20.00 6.75
C MET A 376 -12.01 20.17 7.96
N ALA A 377 -12.92 21.14 7.94
CA ALA A 377 -13.75 21.45 9.10
C ALA A 377 -14.69 20.30 9.45
N SER A 378 -15.28 19.66 8.44
CA SER A 378 -16.15 18.48 8.63
C SER A 378 -15.39 17.24 9.06
N ALA A 379 -14.08 17.15 8.78
CA ALA A 379 -13.23 16.03 9.17
C ALA A 379 -12.71 16.11 10.61
N ILE A 380 -12.50 17.31 11.17
CA ILE A 380 -11.96 17.49 12.54
C ILE A 380 -12.72 16.68 13.58
N PRO A 381 -14.07 16.69 13.65
CA PRO A 381 -14.81 15.89 14.63
C PRO A 381 -14.60 14.38 14.47
N VAL A 382 -14.34 13.90 13.25
CA VAL A 382 -14.01 12.49 12.97
C VAL A 382 -12.61 12.16 13.46
N LEU A 383 -11.61 12.97 13.06
CA LEU A 383 -10.21 12.82 13.43
C LEU A 383 -9.99 12.86 14.94
N TYR A 384 -10.67 13.77 15.65
CA TYR A 384 -10.58 13.88 17.10
C TYR A 384 -10.95 12.57 17.82
N ARG A 385 -11.87 11.79 17.27
CA ARG A 385 -12.34 10.54 17.84
C ARG A 385 -11.44 9.34 17.59
N ALA A 386 -10.31 9.51 16.90
CA ALA A 386 -9.42 8.39 16.59
C ALA A 386 -7.98 8.69 17.00
N ARG A 387 -7.22 7.61 17.27
CA ARG A 387 -5.78 7.69 17.59
C ARG A 387 -4.92 7.76 16.35
N ARG A 388 -5.40 7.15 15.25
CA ARG A 388 -4.72 7.08 13.95
C ARG A 388 -5.70 7.42 12.84
N ALA A 389 -5.18 7.93 11.73
CA ALA A 389 -6.01 8.36 10.61
C ALA A 389 -5.49 7.82 9.27
N GLY A 390 -6.39 7.24 8.49
CA GLY A 390 -6.16 6.90 7.10
C GLY A 390 -7.11 7.68 6.20
N VAL A 391 -6.60 8.33 5.17
CA VAL A 391 -7.43 9.01 4.17
C VAL A 391 -7.30 8.31 2.82
N ILE A 392 -8.44 8.12 2.18
CA ILE A 392 -8.54 7.56 0.84
C ILE A 392 -9.16 8.63 -0.05
N GLY A 393 -8.51 8.96 -1.17
CA GLY A 393 -9.02 9.98 -2.07
C GLY A 393 -8.35 9.90 -3.43
N ASP A 394 -8.71 10.84 -4.29
CA ASP A 394 -8.13 10.99 -5.61
C ASP A 394 -7.99 12.48 -5.93
N PRO A 395 -6.76 13.01 -5.99
CA PRO A 395 -6.53 14.44 -6.23
C PRO A 395 -6.93 14.88 -7.62
N CYS A 396 -7.08 13.95 -8.57
CA CYS A 396 -7.51 14.24 -9.94
C CYS A 396 -9.03 14.29 -10.11
N GLN A 397 -9.79 13.91 -9.07
CA GLN A 397 -11.24 14.06 -9.05
C GLN A 397 -11.67 15.44 -8.53
N LEU A 398 -12.96 15.75 -8.71
CA LEU A 398 -13.55 17.00 -8.24
C LEU A 398 -13.35 17.18 -6.73
N ARG A 399 -12.92 18.38 -6.36
CA ARG A 399 -12.80 18.78 -4.96
C ARG A 399 -14.18 19.07 -4.34
N HIS A 400 -14.19 19.30 -3.04
CA HIS A 400 -15.42 19.72 -2.36
C HIS A 400 -15.89 21.09 -2.89
N ILE A 401 -17.20 21.23 -2.97
CA ILE A 401 -17.83 22.50 -3.32
C ILE A 401 -17.98 23.33 -2.05
N SER A 402 -17.37 24.50 -2.02
CA SER A 402 -17.49 25.44 -0.90
C SER A 402 -18.75 26.30 -1.06
N ASN A 403 -19.49 26.46 0.03
CA ASN A 403 -20.61 27.41 0.10
C ASN A 403 -20.15 28.81 0.53
N ILE A 404 -18.86 29.00 0.78
CA ILE A 404 -18.26 30.26 1.22
C ILE A 404 -17.54 30.88 0.03
N GLY A 405 -17.79 32.16 -0.28
CA GLY A 405 -17.09 32.88 -1.32
C GLY A 405 -15.64 33.23 -0.93
N ILE A 406 -14.79 33.45 -1.93
CA ILE A 406 -13.34 33.75 -1.74
C ILE A 406 -13.11 34.90 -0.77
N GLY A 407 -13.90 35.98 -0.86
CA GLY A 407 -13.82 37.13 0.04
C GLY A 407 -14.17 36.81 1.49
N GLN A 408 -15.16 35.95 1.70
CA GLN A 408 -15.55 35.51 3.05
C GLN A 408 -14.48 34.63 3.67
N ASP A 409 -13.91 33.68 2.90
CA ASP A 409 -12.84 32.82 3.36
C ASP A 409 -11.60 33.66 3.75
N ALA A 410 -11.23 34.65 2.96
CA ALA A 410 -10.14 35.58 3.24
C ALA A 410 -10.37 36.39 4.52
N LEU A 411 -11.60 36.91 4.73
CA LEU A 411 -11.95 37.66 5.93
C LEU A 411 -11.91 36.78 7.21
N ILE A 412 -12.41 35.56 7.12
CA ILE A 412 -12.35 34.61 8.24
C ILE A 412 -10.90 34.31 8.61
N ARG A 413 -10.06 34.03 7.62
CA ARG A 413 -8.63 33.74 7.81
C ARG A 413 -7.90 34.91 8.45
N GLN A 414 -8.14 36.13 7.98
CA GLN A 414 -7.56 37.36 8.54
C GLN A 414 -7.96 37.57 10.00
N ARG A 415 -9.22 37.31 10.38
CA ARG A 415 -9.70 37.45 11.75
C ARG A 415 -9.05 36.45 12.72
N ILE A 416 -8.66 35.29 12.25
CA ILE A 416 -8.01 34.24 13.06
C ILE A 416 -6.53 34.56 13.30
N GLY A 417 -5.93 35.47 12.52
CA GLY A 417 -4.55 35.93 12.73
C GLY A 417 -3.48 34.91 12.29
N PHE A 418 -3.80 33.97 11.42
CA PHE A 418 -2.80 33.09 10.84
C PHE A 418 -1.90 33.81 9.82
N SER A 419 -0.62 33.40 9.72
CA SER A 419 0.26 33.89 8.67
C SER A 419 -0.26 33.51 7.28
N GLU A 420 0.10 34.28 6.26
CA GLU A 420 -0.35 34.06 4.88
C GLU A 420 0.01 32.64 4.36
N TYR A 421 1.19 32.13 4.74
CA TYR A 421 1.64 30.77 4.41
C TYR A 421 0.77 29.69 5.07
N THR A 422 0.46 29.85 6.36
CA THR A 422 -0.41 28.95 7.11
C THR A 422 -1.87 29.01 6.57
N LEU A 423 -2.31 30.19 6.17
CA LEU A 423 -3.65 30.44 5.66
C LEU A 423 -3.93 29.70 4.35
N ASN A 424 -2.96 29.64 3.42
CA ASN A 424 -3.15 28.95 2.13
C ASN A 424 -3.23 27.44 2.31
N ARG A 425 -2.45 26.89 3.22
CA ARG A 425 -2.43 25.45 3.55
C ARG A 425 -3.72 24.96 4.18
N PHE A 426 -4.42 25.83 4.94
CA PHE A 426 -5.67 25.52 5.62
C PHE A 426 -6.87 26.23 4.98
N SER A 427 -6.81 26.55 3.69
CA SER A 427 -7.91 27.18 2.99
C SER A 427 -9.11 26.24 2.90
N TYR A 428 -10.25 26.65 3.46
CA TYR A 428 -11.49 25.90 3.34
C TYR A 428 -11.93 25.71 1.89
N MET A 429 -11.64 26.69 1.02
CA MET A 429 -12.03 26.65 -0.37
C MET A 429 -11.09 25.83 -1.26
N ASN A 430 -9.78 25.94 -1.01
CA ASN A 430 -8.77 25.48 -1.96
C ASN A 430 -8.06 24.19 -1.56
N THR A 431 -8.18 23.80 -0.28
CA THR A 431 -7.45 22.63 0.25
C THR A 431 -8.43 21.57 0.72
N SER A 432 -8.42 20.42 0.09
CA SER A 432 -9.17 19.26 0.56
C SER A 432 -8.46 18.56 1.73
N LEU A 433 -9.18 17.71 2.42
CA LEU A 433 -8.57 16.86 3.46
C LEU A 433 -7.45 15.98 2.87
N TYR A 434 -7.63 15.45 1.66
CA TYR A 434 -6.61 14.68 0.97
C TYR A 434 -5.34 15.49 0.73
N ASP A 435 -5.46 16.71 0.19
CA ASP A 435 -4.32 17.60 -0.08
C ASP A 435 -3.54 17.87 1.22
N LEU A 436 -4.25 18.18 2.31
CA LEU A 436 -3.63 18.41 3.61
C LEU A 436 -2.79 17.22 4.09
N PHE A 437 -3.33 16.01 3.98
CA PHE A 437 -2.65 14.80 4.44
C PHE A 437 -1.52 14.37 3.53
N ALA A 438 -1.65 14.51 2.21
CA ALA A 438 -0.62 14.19 1.22
C ALA A 438 0.59 15.13 1.33
N GLU A 439 0.35 16.41 1.62
CA GLU A 439 1.40 17.41 1.79
C GLU A 439 1.97 17.45 3.21
N ALA A 440 1.21 16.96 4.19
CA ALA A 440 1.61 16.98 5.58
C ALA A 440 2.70 15.95 5.88
N LEU A 441 3.79 16.38 6.52
CA LEU A 441 4.73 15.50 7.23
C LEU A 441 5.51 14.49 6.37
N GLY A 442 5.61 14.68 5.06
CA GLY A 442 6.39 13.79 4.18
C GLY A 442 5.78 12.40 4.01
N VAL A 443 4.50 12.24 4.25
CA VAL A 443 3.78 10.98 4.02
C VAL A 443 3.63 10.75 2.53
N LYS A 444 4.24 9.67 2.01
CA LYS A 444 4.07 9.28 0.61
C LYS A 444 2.75 8.53 0.44
N PRO A 445 1.86 8.99 -0.45
CA PRO A 445 0.63 8.27 -0.76
C PRO A 445 0.94 6.90 -1.39
N VAL A 446 0.18 5.88 -0.99
CA VAL A 446 0.16 4.58 -1.70
C VAL A 446 -0.83 4.69 -2.85
N PHE A 447 -0.36 4.47 -4.07
CA PHE A 447 -1.18 4.55 -5.28
C PHE A 447 -1.76 3.18 -5.65
N LEU A 448 -3.09 3.10 -5.80
CA LEU A 448 -3.76 1.91 -6.29
C LEU A 448 -3.73 1.91 -7.82
N SER A 449 -2.90 1.05 -8.39
CA SER A 449 -2.59 1.09 -9.82
C SER A 449 -3.51 0.22 -10.69
N GLU A 450 -4.34 -0.65 -10.14
CA GLU A 450 -5.19 -1.54 -10.92
C GLU A 450 -6.65 -1.09 -10.92
N THR A 451 -7.22 -0.84 -12.10
CA THR A 451 -8.64 -0.50 -12.25
C THR A 451 -9.44 -1.68 -12.79
N TYR A 452 -10.62 -1.89 -12.18
CA TYR A 452 -11.55 -3.01 -12.47
C TYR A 452 -12.89 -2.51 -12.99
N ARG A 453 -12.99 -1.24 -13.42
CA ARG A 453 -14.29 -0.62 -13.72
C ARG A 453 -14.61 -0.61 -15.21
N SER A 454 -13.66 -0.24 -16.05
CA SER A 454 -13.91 0.16 -17.44
C SER A 454 -12.98 -0.56 -18.41
N HIS A 455 -13.42 -0.67 -19.67
CA HIS A 455 -12.58 -1.11 -20.77
C HIS A 455 -11.32 -0.26 -20.90
N ALA A 456 -10.26 -0.82 -21.48
CA ALA A 456 -8.97 -0.13 -21.64
C ALA A 456 -9.10 1.18 -22.39
N ASP A 457 -9.85 1.21 -23.48
CA ASP A 457 -10.07 2.41 -24.32
C ASP A 457 -10.72 3.56 -23.55
N ILE A 458 -11.67 3.24 -22.64
CA ILE A 458 -12.34 4.24 -21.80
C ILE A 458 -11.38 4.75 -20.72
N ALA A 459 -10.55 3.88 -20.16
CA ALA A 459 -9.59 4.25 -19.12
C ALA A 459 -8.37 5.00 -19.66
N GLN A 460 -8.02 4.79 -20.94
CA GLN A 460 -6.80 5.30 -21.55
C GLN A 460 -6.68 6.83 -21.46
N TYR A 461 -7.71 7.57 -21.85
CA TYR A 461 -7.70 9.02 -21.77
C TYR A 461 -7.39 9.53 -20.37
N SER A 462 -8.07 8.99 -19.36
CA SER A 462 -7.84 9.38 -17.96
C SER A 462 -6.45 9.00 -17.49
N ASN A 463 -5.95 7.84 -17.92
CA ASN A 463 -4.63 7.33 -17.55
C ASN A 463 -3.50 8.22 -18.11
N GLU A 464 -3.60 8.59 -19.37
CA GLU A 464 -2.63 9.48 -20.03
C GLU A 464 -2.69 10.91 -19.50
N SER A 465 -3.91 11.45 -19.33
CA SER A 465 -4.12 12.87 -19.01
C SER A 465 -3.91 13.18 -17.52
N PHE A 466 -4.21 12.25 -16.60
CA PHE A 466 -4.26 12.52 -15.15
C PHE A 466 -3.40 11.61 -14.32
N TYR A 467 -3.09 10.37 -14.77
CA TYR A 467 -2.41 9.37 -13.93
C TYR A 467 -1.05 8.93 -14.48
N ASN A 468 -0.47 9.70 -15.43
CA ASN A 468 0.87 9.46 -15.98
C ASN A 468 1.11 8.00 -16.44
N ASN A 469 0.11 7.36 -17.02
CA ASN A 469 0.13 5.95 -17.43
C ASN A 469 0.42 4.94 -16.30
N MET A 470 0.12 5.31 -15.04
CA MET A 470 0.33 4.42 -13.89
C MET A 470 -0.81 3.42 -13.69
N LEU A 471 -1.98 3.62 -14.33
CA LEU A 471 -3.10 2.70 -14.20
C LEU A 471 -2.93 1.49 -15.12
N ARG A 472 -3.19 0.31 -14.56
CA ARG A 472 -3.30 -0.95 -15.29
C ARG A 472 -4.76 -1.38 -15.32
N VAL A 473 -5.28 -1.64 -16.49
CA VAL A 473 -6.64 -2.14 -16.65
C VAL A 473 -6.63 -3.65 -16.41
N ALA A 474 -7.29 -4.08 -15.34
CA ALA A 474 -7.37 -5.50 -14.93
C ALA A 474 -8.75 -6.12 -15.24
N VAL A 475 -9.59 -5.41 -15.99
CA VAL A 475 -10.90 -5.91 -16.44
C VAL A 475 -10.69 -6.89 -17.58
N ASP A 476 -11.30 -8.07 -17.46
CA ASP A 476 -11.48 -8.96 -18.60
C ASP A 476 -12.57 -8.40 -19.52
N PRO A 477 -12.26 -8.02 -20.77
CA PRO A 477 -13.25 -7.45 -21.70
C PRO A 477 -14.48 -8.34 -21.90
N MET A 478 -14.33 -9.66 -21.77
CA MET A 478 -15.42 -10.63 -21.92
C MET A 478 -16.45 -10.60 -20.78
N GLN A 479 -16.11 -9.99 -19.65
CA GLN A 479 -17.00 -9.85 -18.48
C GLN A 479 -17.77 -8.52 -18.50
N LEU A 480 -17.49 -7.63 -19.46
CA LEU A 480 -18.19 -6.36 -19.58
C LEU A 480 -19.54 -6.57 -20.27
N THR A 481 -20.58 -6.01 -19.66
CA THR A 481 -21.91 -5.96 -20.29
C THR A 481 -21.91 -4.88 -21.36
N VAL A 482 -22.20 -5.28 -22.59
CA VAL A 482 -22.26 -4.37 -23.75
C VAL A 482 -23.67 -4.36 -24.30
N PRO A 483 -24.17 -3.23 -24.85
CA PRO A 483 -25.43 -3.19 -25.58
C PRO A 483 -25.43 -4.17 -26.76
N LEU A 484 -26.61 -4.67 -27.10
CA LEU A 484 -26.78 -5.67 -28.17
C LEU A 484 -26.25 -5.11 -29.51
N GLY A 485 -25.33 -5.82 -30.15
CA GLY A 485 -24.77 -5.43 -31.45
C GLY A 485 -23.53 -4.53 -31.37
N MET A 486 -23.11 -4.11 -30.15
CA MET A 486 -21.89 -3.31 -29.96
C MET A 486 -20.70 -4.16 -29.50
N LYS A 487 -19.49 -3.69 -29.77
CA LYS A 487 -18.24 -4.23 -29.18
C LYS A 487 -17.89 -3.48 -27.89
N PRO A 488 -17.23 -4.12 -26.91
CA PRO A 488 -16.68 -3.36 -25.79
C PRO A 488 -15.69 -2.30 -26.25
N GLY A 489 -15.68 -1.14 -25.60
CA GLY A 489 -14.74 -0.07 -25.90
C GLY A 489 -15.38 1.31 -25.92
N LEU A 490 -14.68 2.27 -26.51
CA LEU A 490 -15.15 3.63 -26.71
C LEU A 490 -15.74 3.77 -28.13
N HIS A 491 -16.99 4.14 -28.20
CA HIS A 491 -17.67 4.45 -29.47
C HIS A 491 -17.95 5.94 -29.53
N TRP A 492 -17.51 6.57 -30.61
CA TRP A 492 -17.68 8.00 -30.83
C TRP A 492 -18.69 8.23 -31.97
N SER A 493 -19.79 8.89 -31.65
CA SER A 493 -20.80 9.30 -32.63
C SER A 493 -20.87 10.82 -32.61
N PRO A 494 -20.30 11.52 -33.62
CA PRO A 494 -20.40 12.98 -33.68
C PRO A 494 -21.85 13.37 -33.98
N MET A 495 -22.35 14.34 -33.22
CA MET A 495 -23.68 14.94 -33.44
C MET A 495 -23.57 16.43 -33.51
N GLU A 496 -24.31 17.01 -34.44
CA GLU A 496 -24.54 18.46 -34.51
C GLU A 496 -25.89 18.75 -33.88
N SER A 497 -25.89 19.26 -32.67
CA SER A 497 -27.12 19.56 -31.93
C SER A 497 -26.92 20.71 -30.97
N GLU A 498 -28.01 21.43 -30.64
CA GLU A 498 -27.97 22.56 -29.71
C GLU A 498 -28.31 22.12 -28.28
N ILE A 499 -27.49 22.59 -27.34
CA ILE A 499 -27.72 22.36 -25.91
C ILE A 499 -28.90 23.24 -25.46
N GLN A 500 -29.95 22.59 -24.94
CA GLN A 500 -31.12 23.29 -24.41
C GLN A 500 -30.99 23.46 -22.90
N SER A 501 -31.39 24.61 -22.37
CA SER A 501 -31.43 24.86 -20.94
C SER A 501 -32.59 24.08 -20.29
N GLY A 502 -32.30 23.21 -19.35
CA GLY A 502 -33.28 22.48 -18.56
C GLY A 502 -33.79 23.23 -17.32
N GLY A 503 -33.57 24.53 -17.22
CA GLY A 503 -33.94 25.32 -16.04
C GLY A 503 -33.13 24.91 -14.80
N PRO A 504 -33.73 24.75 -13.60
CA PRO A 504 -33.02 24.40 -12.39
C PRO A 504 -32.41 22.96 -12.40
N ASN A 505 -32.76 22.15 -13.40
CA ASN A 505 -32.26 20.77 -13.53
C ASN A 505 -31.03 20.63 -14.45
N GLY A 506 -30.48 21.72 -14.96
CA GLY A 506 -29.28 21.74 -15.81
C GLY A 506 -29.57 21.89 -17.29
N CYS A 507 -28.63 21.45 -18.12
CA CYS A 507 -28.74 21.47 -19.58
C CYS A 507 -28.94 20.05 -20.11
N HIS A 508 -29.63 19.90 -21.22
CA HIS A 508 -29.83 18.63 -21.92
C HIS A 508 -29.79 18.82 -23.42
N CYS A 509 -29.49 17.75 -24.11
CA CYS A 509 -29.52 17.68 -25.56
C CYS A 509 -30.50 16.57 -25.94
N PRO A 510 -31.70 16.90 -26.45
CA PRO A 510 -32.71 15.91 -26.79
C PRO A 510 -32.22 14.89 -27.84
N GLU A 511 -31.47 15.36 -28.83
CA GLU A 511 -30.95 14.53 -29.92
C GLU A 511 -29.92 13.49 -29.44
N GLU A 512 -29.18 13.77 -28.36
CA GLU A 512 -28.30 12.77 -27.72
C GLU A 512 -29.10 11.63 -27.13
N GLY A 513 -30.28 11.93 -26.56
CA GLY A 513 -31.15 10.93 -25.98
C GLY A 513 -31.76 9.97 -27.01
N ASP A 514 -31.90 10.38 -28.24
CA ASP A 514 -32.46 9.56 -29.32
C ASP A 514 -31.43 8.61 -29.95
N VAL A 515 -30.12 8.85 -29.70
CA VAL A 515 -29.01 8.02 -30.22
C VAL A 515 -28.57 6.97 -29.22
N VAL A 516 -28.79 7.18 -27.92
CA VAL A 516 -28.46 6.25 -26.85
C VAL A 516 -29.60 5.29 -26.55
#